data_859b8f7d81cd44f5e3ce6104225ca553
#
_entry.id   859b8f7d81cd44f5e3ce6104225ca553
#
_cell.length_a   1.000
_cell.length_b   1.000
_cell.length_c   1.000
_cell.angle_alpha   90.00
_cell.angle_beta   90.00
_cell.angle_gamma   90.00
#
_symmetry.space_group_name_H-M   'P 1'
#
loop_
_entity.id
_entity.type
_entity.pdbx_description
1 polymer ?
#
loop_
_entity_poly.entity_id
_entity_poly.type
_entity_poly.pdbx_seq_one_letter_code
_entity_poly.pdbx_strand_id
1 'polypeptide(L)'
;GGGAWTQAAGDHAHTVYIGGHEHTMYIGPHGHVVIVDADGNAETFGLMDGGVDAAITAYFGSQLQERVQQNIIREYLGEQPVGTAFVTETGNSKHPWLVHAPTMRVPLIIDGTDAVYNATRAALLAIFQHNKSAGEDRKITSVALPAMGAGCGQVPPDSVARQIVLI
;
A
#
# COMPACT_ATOMS: atom_id res chain seq x y z
N GLY A 1 16.37 27.00 35.09
CA GLY A 1 15.57 26.05 34.34
C GLY A 1 16.44 24.87 33.96
N GLY A 2 16.37 23.75 34.71
CA GLY A 2 17.13 22.53 34.41
C GLY A 2 16.37 21.70 33.39
N GLY A 3 16.96 21.51 32.22
CA GLY A 3 16.46 20.52 31.27
C GLY A 3 16.72 19.12 31.83
N ALA A 4 15.67 18.38 32.06
CA ALA A 4 15.78 16.94 32.37
C ALA A 4 16.10 16.19 31.07
N TRP A 5 17.28 15.63 31.00
CA TRP A 5 17.64 14.70 29.95
C TRP A 5 17.03 13.34 30.30
N THR A 6 16.20 12.80 29.42
CA THR A 6 15.77 11.41 29.54
C THR A 6 16.96 10.51 29.26
N GLN A 7 17.38 9.71 30.24
CA GLN A 7 18.34 8.65 30.01
C GLN A 7 17.71 7.61 29.07
N ALA A 8 18.46 7.21 28.06
CA ALA A 8 18.09 6.04 27.27
C ALA A 8 18.13 4.81 28.18
N ALA A 9 17.00 4.36 28.62
CA ALA A 9 16.84 3.13 29.41
C ALA A 9 16.18 2.09 28.54
N GLY A 10 16.95 1.10 28.14
CA GLY A 10 16.53 -0.25 27.68
C GLY A 10 15.38 -0.32 26.67
N ASP A 11 15.24 -1.44 26.01
CA ASP A 11 14.11 -1.78 25.14
C ASP A 11 12.77 -1.57 25.84
N HIS A 12 12.10 -0.44 25.56
CA HIS A 12 10.73 -0.23 25.95
C HIS A 12 9.94 0.34 24.79
N ALA A 13 8.79 -0.24 24.53
CA ALA A 13 7.86 0.26 23.53
C ALA A 13 7.07 1.44 24.11
N HIS A 14 7.15 2.58 23.45
CA HIS A 14 6.23 3.67 23.72
C HIS A 14 4.97 3.45 22.88
N THR A 15 3.85 3.13 23.50
CA THR A 15 2.56 3.23 22.85
C THR A 15 2.17 4.70 22.87
N VAL A 16 2.41 5.40 21.77
CA VAL A 16 1.86 6.74 21.58
C VAL A 16 0.42 6.55 21.12
N TYR A 17 -0.54 6.79 22.00
CA TYR A 17 -1.94 6.93 21.62
C TYR A 17 -2.06 8.29 20.93
N ILE A 18 -2.01 8.27 19.60
CA ILE A 18 -2.34 9.44 18.80
C ILE A 18 -3.86 9.34 18.60
N GLY A 19 -4.63 10.06 19.42
CA GLY A 19 -6.06 10.21 19.21
C GLY A 19 -6.37 10.64 17.77
N GLY A 20 -7.61 10.48 17.33
CA GLY A 20 -8.00 10.81 15.96
C GLY A 20 -7.42 12.16 15.53
N HIS A 21 -6.42 12.12 14.66
CA HIS A 21 -5.82 13.29 14.04
C HIS A 21 -5.86 13.10 12.53
N GLU A 22 -6.26 14.13 11.84
CA GLU A 22 -6.26 14.17 10.39
C GLU A 22 -4.88 14.61 9.90
N HIS A 23 -4.25 13.79 9.06
CA HIS A 23 -3.12 14.23 8.26
C HIS A 23 -3.64 14.82 6.96
N THR A 24 -3.65 16.13 6.85
CA THR A 24 -3.89 16.78 5.56
C THR A 24 -2.57 16.82 4.80
N MET A 25 -2.37 15.86 3.91
CA MET A 25 -1.28 15.96 2.92
C MET A 25 -1.77 16.81 1.76
N TYR A 26 -1.30 18.05 1.67
CA TYR A 26 -1.51 18.88 0.49
C TYR A 26 -0.53 18.43 -0.60
N ILE A 27 -1.02 17.69 -1.55
CA ILE A 27 -0.28 17.29 -2.74
C ILE A 27 -0.94 18.04 -3.90
N GLY A 28 -0.18 18.92 -4.56
CA GLY A 28 -0.68 19.79 -5.63
C GLY A 28 -1.41 19.05 -6.76
N PRO A 29 -1.87 19.71 -7.83
CA PRO A 29 -2.71 19.12 -8.87
C PRO A 29 -1.92 18.10 -9.73
N HIS A 30 -1.84 16.86 -9.27
CA HIS A 30 -1.28 15.73 -10.00
C HIS A 30 -1.96 14.46 -9.50
N GLY A 31 -2.06 13.46 -10.38
CA GLY A 31 -2.67 12.19 -10.04
C GLY A 31 -1.79 11.40 -9.07
N HIS A 32 -2.36 10.98 -7.94
CA HIS A 32 -1.70 10.14 -6.96
C HIS A 32 -2.12 8.70 -7.15
N VAL A 33 -1.13 7.82 -7.12
CA VAL A 33 -1.34 6.38 -6.99
C VAL A 33 -1.02 6.00 -5.56
N VAL A 34 -1.97 5.37 -4.90
CA VAL A 34 -1.75 4.72 -3.62
C VAL A 34 -1.51 3.25 -3.92
N ILE A 35 -0.34 2.73 -3.58
CA ILE A 35 -0.08 1.29 -3.62
C ILE A 35 -0.56 0.72 -2.30
N VAL A 36 -1.46 -0.23 -2.40
CA VAL A 36 -2.03 -0.91 -1.25
C VAL A 36 -1.42 -2.28 -1.14
N ASP A 37 -0.93 -2.59 0.04
CA ASP A 37 -0.59 -3.94 0.43
C ASP A 37 -1.89 -4.63 0.87
N ALA A 38 -2.31 -5.63 0.11
CA ALA A 38 -3.42 -6.46 0.52
C ALA A 38 -2.94 -7.45 1.58
N ASP A 39 -3.17 -7.15 2.84
CA ASP A 39 -3.14 -8.14 3.90
C ASP A 39 -4.32 -9.12 3.67
N GLY A 40 -4.12 -10.06 2.72
CA GLY A 40 -5.17 -10.97 2.29
C GLY A 40 -5.62 -11.86 3.45
N ASN A 41 -6.83 -11.66 3.92
CA ASN A 41 -7.50 -12.65 4.75
C ASN A 41 -7.89 -13.85 3.89
N ALA A 42 -7.54 -15.05 4.32
CA ALA A 42 -7.77 -16.30 3.58
C ALA A 42 -9.25 -16.59 3.25
N GLU A 43 -10.17 -15.94 3.94
CA GLU A 43 -11.61 -16.11 3.73
C GLU A 43 -12.22 -15.12 2.73
N THR A 44 -11.48 -14.09 2.34
CA THR A 44 -12.00 -13.02 1.46
C THR A 44 -10.86 -12.42 0.66
N PHE A 45 -10.56 -13.01 -0.49
CA PHE A 45 -9.57 -12.49 -1.42
C PHE A 45 -9.88 -11.04 -1.84
N GLY A 46 -8.90 -10.15 -1.68
CA GLY A 46 -9.04 -8.75 -2.04
C GLY A 46 -9.84 -7.89 -1.04
N LEU A 47 -10.00 -8.34 0.20
CA LEU A 47 -10.47 -7.47 1.26
C LEU A 47 -9.35 -6.52 1.68
N MET A 48 -9.70 -5.24 1.63
CA MET A 48 -8.85 -4.14 2.08
C MET A 48 -9.27 -3.79 3.52
N ASP A 49 -9.01 -4.69 4.48
CA ASP A 49 -9.53 -4.61 5.84
C ASP A 49 -8.47 -4.48 6.93
N GLY A 50 -7.17 -4.53 6.58
CA GLY A 50 -6.06 -4.41 7.52
C GLY A 50 -5.17 -3.19 7.27
N GLY A 51 -4.62 -2.61 8.32
CA GLY A 51 -3.59 -1.58 8.24
C GLY A 51 -3.93 -0.40 7.32
N VAL A 52 -3.08 -0.16 6.31
CA VAL A 52 -3.26 0.89 5.30
C VAL A 52 -4.50 0.65 4.45
N ASP A 53 -4.84 -0.60 4.18
CA ASP A 53 -5.98 -0.98 3.35
C ASP A 53 -7.31 -0.58 3.99
N ALA A 54 -7.46 -0.78 5.30
CA ALA A 54 -8.62 -0.31 6.05
C ALA A 54 -8.77 1.21 5.97
N ALA A 55 -7.67 1.95 6.08
CA ALA A 55 -7.67 3.41 5.96
C ALA A 55 -8.07 3.86 4.54
N ILE A 56 -7.62 3.16 3.52
CA ILE A 56 -7.98 3.42 2.12
C ILE A 56 -9.46 3.13 1.88
N THR A 57 -9.95 2.00 2.35
CA THR A 57 -11.38 1.65 2.24
C THR A 57 -12.25 2.67 2.98
N ALA A 58 -11.84 3.12 4.17
CA ALA A 58 -12.54 4.16 4.91
C ALA A 58 -12.58 5.51 4.17
N TYR A 59 -11.49 5.86 3.47
CA TYR A 59 -11.39 7.12 2.73
C TYR A 59 -12.12 7.09 1.38
N PHE A 60 -11.97 6.01 0.60
CA PHE A 60 -12.52 5.92 -0.76
C PHE A 60 -13.89 5.24 -0.82
N GLY A 61 -14.31 4.56 0.25
CA GLY A 61 -15.58 3.83 0.32
C GLY A 61 -15.51 2.41 -0.24
N SER A 62 -16.58 1.63 0.00
CA SER A 62 -16.69 0.22 -0.40
C SER A 62 -16.62 -0.02 -1.90
N GLN A 63 -16.98 0.97 -2.71
CA GLN A 63 -16.94 0.84 -4.17
C GLN A 63 -15.53 0.59 -4.71
N LEU A 64 -14.49 1.13 -4.05
CA LEU A 64 -13.12 0.84 -4.44
C LEU A 64 -12.77 -0.63 -4.18
N GLN A 65 -13.14 -1.14 -3.01
CA GLN A 65 -12.96 -2.55 -2.68
C GLN A 65 -13.67 -3.47 -3.68
N GLU A 66 -14.91 -3.16 -4.04
CA GLU A 66 -15.65 -3.93 -5.05
C GLU A 66 -14.91 -3.96 -6.40
N ARG A 67 -14.35 -2.83 -6.85
CA ARG A 67 -13.55 -2.77 -8.08
C ARG A 67 -12.30 -3.61 -7.99
N VAL A 68 -11.59 -3.57 -6.86
CA VAL A 68 -10.40 -4.40 -6.62
C VAL A 68 -10.79 -5.88 -6.69
N GLN A 69 -11.83 -6.30 -5.99
CA GLN A 69 -12.30 -7.69 -6.00
C GLN A 69 -12.73 -8.15 -7.40
N GLN A 70 -13.47 -7.32 -8.13
CA GLN A 70 -13.86 -7.62 -9.50
C GLN A 70 -12.66 -7.81 -10.43
N ASN A 71 -11.63 -6.98 -10.29
CA ASN A 71 -10.37 -7.16 -11.03
C ASN A 71 -9.68 -8.48 -10.67
N ILE A 72 -9.60 -8.82 -9.37
CA ILE A 72 -8.98 -10.06 -8.92
C ILE A 72 -9.74 -11.28 -9.47
N ILE A 73 -11.07 -11.26 -9.42
CA ILE A 73 -11.89 -12.34 -9.96
C ILE A 73 -11.67 -12.50 -11.47
N ARG A 74 -11.69 -11.38 -12.20
CA ARG A 74 -11.63 -11.38 -13.66
C ARG A 74 -10.26 -11.77 -14.22
N GLU A 75 -9.19 -11.21 -13.64
CA GLU A 75 -7.84 -11.33 -14.19
C GLU A 75 -7.02 -12.46 -13.53
N TYR A 76 -7.39 -12.85 -12.30
CA TYR A 76 -6.61 -13.79 -11.50
C TYR A 76 -7.44 -14.97 -10.96
N LEU A 77 -8.68 -15.16 -11.46
CA LEU A 77 -9.57 -16.24 -11.04
C LEU A 77 -9.85 -16.28 -9.52
N GLY A 78 -9.83 -15.12 -8.87
CA GLY A 78 -10.15 -14.97 -7.45
C GLY A 78 -8.95 -14.87 -6.52
N GLU A 79 -7.73 -15.13 -6.98
CA GLU A 79 -6.52 -15.00 -6.15
C GLU A 79 -5.39 -14.30 -6.90
N GLN A 80 -5.01 -13.11 -6.44
CA GLN A 80 -3.92 -12.36 -7.05
C GLN A 80 -2.56 -12.81 -6.48
N PRO A 81 -1.64 -13.32 -7.31
CA PRO A 81 -0.31 -13.74 -6.85
C PRO A 81 0.58 -12.57 -6.44
N VAL A 82 1.45 -12.79 -5.45
CA VAL A 82 2.55 -11.86 -5.12
C VAL A 82 3.44 -11.68 -6.34
N GLY A 83 3.87 -10.46 -6.59
CA GLY A 83 4.65 -10.11 -7.80
C GLY A 83 3.80 -9.76 -9.00
N THR A 84 2.48 -9.62 -8.83
CA THR A 84 1.56 -9.05 -9.81
C THR A 84 0.95 -7.75 -9.29
N ALA A 85 0.51 -6.89 -10.19
CA ALA A 85 -0.18 -5.65 -9.83
C ALA A 85 -1.11 -5.20 -10.96
N PHE A 86 -2.11 -4.40 -10.62
CA PHE A 86 -2.95 -3.70 -11.59
C PHE A 86 -3.30 -2.30 -11.10
N VAL A 87 -3.61 -1.42 -12.04
CA VAL A 87 -4.09 -0.07 -11.78
C VAL A 87 -5.61 -0.07 -11.87
N THR A 88 -6.29 0.55 -10.92
CA THR A 88 -7.75 0.75 -10.93
C THR A 88 -8.12 2.17 -10.55
N GLU A 89 -9.29 2.62 -11.00
CA GLU A 89 -9.83 3.93 -10.65
C GLU A 89 -10.40 3.91 -9.23
N THR A 90 -10.08 4.94 -8.45
CA THR A 90 -10.66 5.12 -7.12
C THR A 90 -12.05 5.76 -7.15
N GLY A 91 -12.35 6.51 -8.22
CA GLY A 91 -13.53 7.39 -8.30
C GLY A 91 -13.33 8.75 -7.62
N ASN A 92 -12.14 9.03 -7.08
CA ASN A 92 -11.81 10.29 -6.42
C ASN A 92 -10.96 11.17 -7.34
N SER A 93 -11.35 12.42 -7.54
CA SER A 93 -10.66 13.33 -8.46
C SER A 93 -9.27 13.77 -7.99
N LYS A 94 -9.03 13.77 -6.66
CA LYS A 94 -7.72 14.14 -6.08
C LYS A 94 -6.72 12.98 -6.13
N HIS A 95 -7.22 11.75 -6.03
CA HIS A 95 -6.42 10.53 -6.03
C HIS A 95 -7.07 9.53 -7.00
N PRO A 96 -6.97 9.76 -8.32
CA PRO A 96 -7.79 9.03 -9.30
C PRO A 96 -7.43 7.54 -9.43
N TRP A 97 -6.24 7.14 -9.00
CA TRP A 97 -5.71 5.81 -9.23
C TRP A 97 -5.32 5.09 -7.95
N LEU A 98 -5.58 3.81 -7.91
CA LEU A 98 -5.02 2.85 -6.97
C LEU A 98 -4.20 1.81 -7.74
N VAL A 99 -3.02 1.46 -7.24
CA VAL A 99 -2.29 0.27 -7.68
C VAL A 99 -2.40 -0.80 -6.61
N HIS A 100 -3.02 -1.90 -6.94
CA HIS A 100 -3.14 -3.04 -6.04
C HIS A 100 -2.01 -4.04 -6.32
N ALA A 101 -1.16 -4.28 -5.31
CA ALA A 101 0.03 -5.13 -5.41
C ALA A 101 0.24 -5.89 -4.09
N PRO A 102 -0.20 -7.14 -3.97
CA PRO A 102 -0.10 -7.90 -2.73
C PRO A 102 1.34 -8.29 -2.42
N THR A 103 1.74 -8.18 -1.15
CA THR A 103 3.01 -8.70 -0.63
C THR A 103 2.87 -10.11 -0.07
N MET A 104 1.64 -10.56 0.21
CA MET A 104 1.35 -11.88 0.75
C MET A 104 0.00 -12.39 0.23
N ARG A 105 -0.15 -13.69 0.18
CA ARG A 105 -1.40 -14.33 -0.23
C ARG A 105 -2.43 -14.37 0.89
N VAL A 106 -1.96 -14.60 2.09
CA VAL A 106 -2.71 -14.63 3.35
C VAL A 106 -1.84 -13.96 4.42
N PRO A 107 -2.42 -13.45 5.52
CA PRO A 107 -1.63 -12.86 6.60
C PRO A 107 -0.55 -13.83 7.09
N LEU A 108 0.71 -13.46 6.89
CA LEU A 108 1.87 -14.25 7.35
C LEU A 108 3.10 -13.34 7.50
N ILE A 109 4.07 -13.82 8.27
CA ILE A 109 5.37 -13.15 8.40
C ILE A 109 6.15 -13.37 7.10
N ILE A 110 6.56 -12.28 6.46
CA ILE A 110 7.32 -12.27 5.21
C ILE A 110 8.71 -11.66 5.37
N ASP A 111 9.15 -11.39 6.60
CA ASP A 111 10.51 -10.95 6.85
C ASP A 111 11.53 -11.98 6.33
N GLY A 112 12.62 -11.49 5.78
CA GLY A 112 13.64 -12.33 5.14
C GLY A 112 13.29 -12.84 3.73
N THR A 113 12.12 -12.45 3.18
CA THR A 113 11.74 -12.75 1.80
C THR A 113 11.93 -11.53 0.89
N ASP A 114 11.78 -11.72 -0.41
CA ASP A 114 11.77 -10.68 -1.44
C ASP A 114 10.37 -10.18 -1.81
N ALA A 115 9.38 -10.44 -0.96
CA ALA A 115 7.97 -10.14 -1.25
C ALA A 115 7.72 -8.64 -1.47
N VAL A 116 8.35 -7.77 -0.67
CA VAL A 116 8.24 -6.31 -0.82
C VAL A 116 8.87 -5.86 -2.14
N TYR A 117 10.04 -6.39 -2.51
CA TYR A 117 10.68 -6.12 -3.80
C TYR A 117 9.75 -6.51 -4.95
N ASN A 118 9.23 -7.74 -4.94
CA ASN A 118 8.38 -8.27 -6.00
C ASN A 118 7.08 -7.46 -6.15
N ALA A 119 6.42 -7.11 -5.04
CA ALA A 119 5.22 -6.30 -5.06
C ALA A 119 5.50 -4.88 -5.58
N THR A 120 6.55 -4.23 -5.10
CA THR A 120 6.92 -2.88 -5.54
C THR A 120 7.29 -2.87 -7.02
N ARG A 121 8.08 -3.84 -7.47
CA ARG A 121 8.44 -3.99 -8.88
C ARG A 121 7.21 -4.17 -9.76
N ALA A 122 6.29 -5.05 -9.34
CA ALA A 122 5.03 -5.27 -10.06
C ALA A 122 4.19 -3.99 -10.14
N ALA A 123 4.11 -3.24 -9.04
CA ALA A 123 3.38 -1.98 -9.00
C ALA A 123 3.95 -0.94 -9.98
N LEU A 124 5.28 -0.75 -9.98
CA LEU A 124 5.93 0.18 -10.90
C LEU A 124 5.78 -0.26 -12.37
N LEU A 125 5.82 -1.57 -12.63
CA LEU A 125 5.57 -2.11 -13.96
C LEU A 125 4.11 -1.86 -14.41
N ALA A 126 3.13 -2.03 -13.51
CA ALA A 126 1.72 -1.74 -13.81
C ALA A 126 1.51 -0.25 -14.12
N ILE A 127 2.15 0.66 -13.38
CA ILE A 127 2.15 2.09 -13.65
C ILE A 127 2.76 2.38 -15.03
N PHE A 128 3.91 1.80 -15.33
CA PHE A 128 4.56 1.97 -16.63
C PHE A 128 3.67 1.51 -17.78
N GLN A 129 3.02 0.35 -17.66
CA GLN A 129 2.10 -0.15 -18.68
C GLN A 129 0.85 0.74 -18.81
N HIS A 130 0.29 1.20 -17.70
CA HIS A 130 -0.81 2.16 -17.71
C HIS A 130 -0.41 3.42 -18.48
N ASN A 131 0.73 4.02 -18.17
CA ASN A 131 1.20 5.25 -18.78
C ASN A 131 1.51 5.11 -20.27
N LYS A 132 1.82 3.91 -20.77
CA LYS A 132 2.01 3.67 -22.21
C LYS A 132 0.72 3.81 -23.01
N SER A 133 -0.42 3.50 -22.42
CA SER A 133 -1.72 3.51 -23.10
C SER A 133 -2.61 4.69 -22.69
N ALA A 134 -2.28 5.36 -21.59
CA ALA A 134 -3.05 6.49 -21.08
C ALA A 134 -2.82 7.77 -21.90
N GLY A 135 -3.88 8.59 -22.04
CA GLY A 135 -3.73 9.97 -22.49
C GLY A 135 -2.92 10.81 -21.51
N GLU A 136 -2.35 11.92 -21.95
CA GLU A 136 -1.46 12.77 -21.13
C GLU A 136 -2.09 13.21 -19.79
N ASP A 137 -3.38 13.51 -19.80
CA ASP A 137 -4.17 13.92 -18.64
C ASP A 137 -4.48 12.77 -17.66
N ARG A 138 -4.24 11.53 -18.07
CA ARG A 138 -4.49 10.31 -17.28
C ARG A 138 -3.24 9.57 -16.87
N LYS A 139 -2.07 10.10 -17.20
CA LYS A 139 -0.79 9.52 -16.78
C LYS A 139 -0.57 9.67 -15.28
N ILE A 140 0.00 8.65 -14.71
CA ILE A 140 0.44 8.61 -13.30
C ILE A 140 1.84 9.21 -13.26
N THR A 141 2.00 10.37 -12.63
CA THR A 141 3.28 11.09 -12.54
C THR A 141 3.91 11.03 -11.15
N SER A 142 3.13 10.62 -10.17
CA SER A 142 3.62 10.45 -8.78
C SER A 142 2.91 9.29 -8.10
N VAL A 143 3.58 8.67 -7.16
CA VAL A 143 3.08 7.53 -6.40
C VAL A 143 3.45 7.66 -4.93
N ALA A 144 2.51 7.37 -4.05
CA ALA A 144 2.75 7.21 -2.62
C ALA A 144 2.92 5.71 -2.33
N LEU A 145 4.05 5.34 -1.73
CA LEU A 145 4.38 3.98 -1.33
C LEU A 145 4.29 3.88 0.20
N PRO A 146 3.43 3.05 0.76
CA PRO A 146 3.47 2.74 2.18
C PRO A 146 4.66 1.83 2.51
N ALA A 147 4.95 1.63 3.79
CA ALA A 147 5.90 0.63 4.24
C ALA A 147 5.29 -0.78 4.09
N MET A 148 5.25 -1.26 2.84
CA MET A 148 4.64 -2.54 2.49
C MET A 148 5.26 -3.69 3.27
N GLY A 149 4.42 -4.57 3.82
CA GLY A 149 4.86 -5.72 4.61
C GLY A 149 5.35 -5.39 6.02
N ALA A 150 5.42 -4.12 6.45
CA ALA A 150 5.88 -3.76 7.77
C ALA A 150 4.86 -4.05 8.89
N GLY A 151 3.59 -4.13 8.57
CA GLY A 151 2.53 -4.48 9.52
C GLY A 151 2.47 -5.98 9.80
N CYS A 152 1.46 -6.65 9.27
CA CYS A 152 1.26 -8.09 9.42
C CYS A 152 2.48 -8.91 8.98
N GLY A 153 3.16 -8.48 7.90
CA GLY A 153 4.34 -9.14 7.36
C GLY A 153 5.60 -9.05 8.23
N GLN A 154 5.62 -8.17 9.23
CA GLN A 154 6.72 -7.94 10.18
C GLN A 154 8.07 -7.64 9.53
N VAL A 155 8.05 -7.08 8.31
CA VAL A 155 9.30 -6.67 7.64
C VAL A 155 9.84 -5.40 8.30
N PRO A 156 11.10 -5.39 8.80
CA PRO A 156 11.69 -4.21 9.39
C PRO A 156 11.72 -3.03 8.39
N PRO A 157 11.45 -1.78 8.83
CA PRO A 157 11.42 -0.62 7.95
C PRO A 157 12.68 -0.44 7.08
N ASP A 158 13.85 -0.74 7.63
CA ASP A 158 15.11 -0.70 6.88
C ASP A 158 15.15 -1.74 5.75
N SER A 159 14.59 -2.92 5.99
CA SER A 159 14.48 -3.97 4.97
C SER A 159 13.48 -3.60 3.89
N VAL A 160 12.34 -2.99 4.27
CA VAL A 160 11.37 -2.42 3.31
C VAL A 160 12.06 -1.38 2.43
N ALA A 161 12.74 -0.40 3.04
CA ALA A 161 13.43 0.65 2.30
C ALA A 161 14.47 0.08 1.33
N ARG A 162 15.28 -0.89 1.78
CA ARG A 162 16.28 -1.56 0.91
C ARG A 162 15.63 -2.24 -0.28
N GLN A 163 14.55 -2.99 -0.07
CA GLN A 163 13.86 -3.69 -1.14
C GLN A 163 13.24 -2.72 -2.16
N ILE A 164 12.71 -1.57 -1.71
CA ILE A 164 12.15 -0.54 -2.60
C ILE A 164 13.26 0.12 -3.44
N VAL A 165 14.40 0.44 -2.84
CA VAL A 165 15.51 1.15 -3.54
C VAL A 165 16.21 0.29 -4.58
N LEU A 166 16.11 -1.05 -4.49
CA LEU A 166 16.73 -1.97 -5.45
C LEU A 166 16.00 -2.07 -6.80
N ILE A 167 14.85 -1.40 -6.97
CA ILE A 167 14.03 -1.43 -8.18
C ILE A 167 14.38 -0.27 -9.11
#